data_5cc4b53731cb09d6edff927682cfb960
#
_entry.id   5cc4b53731cb09d6edff927682cfb960
#
_cell.length_a   1.000
_cell.length_b   1.000
_cell.length_c   1.000
_cell.angle_alpha   90.00
_cell.angle_beta   90.00
_cell.angle_gamma   90.00
#
_symmetry.space_group_name_H-M   'P 1'
#
loop_
_entity.id
_entity.type
_entity.pdbx_description
1 polymer ?
#
loop_
_entity_poly.entity_id
_entity_poly.type
_entity_poly.pdbx_seq_one_letter_code
_entity_poly.pdbx_strand_id
1 'polypeptide(L)'
;GKFYKNKIERFQFIDWLKINANKVKEVYHIGARTDTVERDFAIFNDLNLNYSKDLWKICSENKIPFIYASSAATYGFGEFGFKDNHQIVEKLKPLNPYARSKNDFDKWVLDQDLYPPFWAGFKFFNVYGPNEYHKGRMASVILQTVSQVSKTGGVKLFKSHNIKYKN
;
A
#
# COMPACT_ATOMS: atom_id res chain seq x y z
N GLY A 1 11.49 21.06 -6.92
CA GLY A 1 12.29 20.56 -8.02
C GLY A 1 11.75 19.25 -8.53
N LYS A 2 11.82 19.03 -9.85
CA LYS A 2 11.43 17.75 -10.43
C LYS A 2 12.55 16.74 -10.21
N PHE A 3 12.32 15.74 -9.37
CA PHE A 3 13.32 14.72 -9.03
C PHE A 3 13.35 13.54 -10.03
N TYR A 4 12.54 13.54 -11.10
CA TYR A 4 12.51 12.48 -12.09
C TYR A 4 12.95 12.97 -13.45
N LYS A 5 13.76 12.15 -14.13
CA LYS A 5 14.22 12.43 -15.51
C LYS A 5 13.20 11.95 -16.55
N ASN A 6 12.56 10.83 -16.30
CA ASN A 6 11.63 10.19 -17.23
C ASN A 6 10.30 9.87 -16.53
N LYS A 7 9.20 10.04 -17.26
CA LYS A 7 7.88 9.57 -16.86
C LYS A 7 7.47 8.45 -17.82
N ILE A 8 7.10 7.30 -17.27
CA ILE A 8 6.61 6.15 -18.02
C ILE A 8 5.22 5.84 -17.49
N GLU A 9 4.26 5.69 -18.39
CA GLU A 9 2.91 5.32 -18.00
C GLU A 9 2.88 3.89 -17.44
N ARG A 10 2.04 3.66 -16.45
CA ARG A 10 2.00 2.40 -15.69
C ARG A 10 1.87 1.17 -16.58
N PHE A 11 1.03 1.21 -17.61
CA PHE A 11 0.81 0.08 -18.51
C PHE A 11 2.04 -0.26 -19.38
N GLN A 12 2.95 0.67 -19.55
CA GLN A 12 4.20 0.52 -20.31
C GLN A 12 5.39 0.17 -19.38
N PHE A 13 5.23 0.38 -18.08
CA PHE A 13 6.35 0.28 -17.14
C PHE A 13 6.88 -1.15 -17.01
N ILE A 14 6.00 -2.16 -17.01
CA ILE A 14 6.40 -3.57 -16.91
C ILE A 14 7.30 -3.96 -18.08
N ASP A 15 6.90 -3.64 -19.31
CA ASP A 15 7.69 -3.98 -20.50
C ASP A 15 8.97 -3.15 -20.56
N TRP A 16 8.90 -1.88 -20.20
CA TRP A 16 10.09 -1.03 -20.09
C TRP A 16 11.08 -1.62 -19.06
N LEU A 17 10.60 -2.06 -17.90
CA LEU A 17 11.45 -2.63 -16.86
C LEU A 17 12.13 -3.92 -17.32
N LYS A 18 11.42 -4.81 -18.01
CA LYS A 18 12.01 -6.01 -18.61
C LYS A 18 13.17 -5.68 -19.54
N ILE A 19 12.98 -4.71 -20.42
CA ILE A 19 14.00 -4.31 -21.42
C ILE A 19 15.19 -3.59 -20.78
N ASN A 20 14.97 -2.84 -19.70
CA ASN A 20 15.97 -1.98 -19.09
C ASN A 20 16.45 -2.45 -17.71
N ALA A 21 16.15 -3.69 -17.33
CA ALA A 21 16.46 -4.23 -16.00
C ALA A 21 17.95 -4.04 -15.62
N ASN A 22 18.85 -4.19 -16.55
CA ASN A 22 20.29 -4.01 -16.35
C ASN A 22 20.73 -2.57 -16.03
N LYS A 23 19.84 -1.58 -16.21
CA LYS A 23 20.09 -0.16 -15.89
C LYS A 23 19.42 0.27 -14.59
N VAL A 24 18.59 -0.59 -14.00
CA VAL A 24 17.82 -0.29 -12.79
C VAL A 24 18.58 -0.76 -11.57
N LYS A 25 18.85 0.14 -10.65
CA LYS A 25 19.58 -0.16 -9.41
C LYS A 25 18.67 -0.72 -8.32
N GLU A 26 17.43 -0.22 -8.24
CA GLU A 26 16.45 -0.58 -7.22
C GLU A 26 15.05 -0.15 -7.65
N VAL A 27 14.02 -0.79 -7.12
CA VAL A 27 12.62 -0.47 -7.39
C VAL A 27 11.90 -0.16 -6.08
N TYR A 28 11.28 1.02 -6.02
CA TYR A 28 10.38 1.44 -4.96
C TYR A 28 8.94 1.39 -5.47
N HIS A 29 8.25 0.32 -5.16
CA HIS A 29 6.86 0.12 -5.56
C HIS A 29 5.90 0.71 -4.52
N ILE A 30 5.66 2.02 -4.59
CA ILE A 30 4.83 2.76 -3.64
C ILE A 30 3.38 2.93 -4.15
N GLY A 31 3.19 2.92 -5.48
CA GLY A 31 1.90 3.14 -6.11
C GLY A 31 0.92 1.98 -5.94
N ALA A 32 -0.36 2.31 -5.82
CA ALA A 32 -1.47 1.35 -5.81
C ALA A 32 -2.81 2.03 -6.07
N ARG A 33 -3.84 1.26 -6.42
CA ARG A 33 -5.23 1.68 -6.26
C ARG A 33 -5.55 1.67 -4.76
N THR A 34 -5.85 2.82 -4.17
CA THR A 34 -5.99 2.98 -2.71
C THR A 34 -7.42 3.26 -2.25
N ASP A 35 -8.41 3.19 -3.12
CA ASP A 35 -9.81 3.47 -2.79
C ASP A 35 -10.39 2.39 -1.87
N THR A 36 -10.52 2.70 -0.59
CA THR A 36 -11.02 1.76 0.43
C THR A 36 -12.55 1.59 0.40
N VAL A 37 -13.26 2.39 -0.38
CA VAL A 37 -14.72 2.32 -0.54
C VAL A 37 -15.11 1.47 -1.74
N GLU A 38 -14.22 1.31 -2.71
CA GLU A 38 -14.40 0.42 -3.86
C GLU A 38 -14.62 -1.03 -3.40
N ARG A 39 -15.62 -1.70 -3.98
CA ARG A 39 -16.03 -3.07 -3.62
C ARG A 39 -15.66 -4.10 -4.67
N ASP A 40 -15.35 -3.67 -5.89
CA ASP A 40 -14.93 -4.58 -6.95
C ASP A 40 -13.51 -5.09 -6.70
N PHE A 41 -13.42 -6.33 -6.26
CA PHE A 41 -12.14 -6.97 -5.98
C PHE A 41 -11.31 -7.20 -7.26
N ALA A 42 -11.93 -7.35 -8.43
CA ALA A 42 -11.21 -7.58 -9.67
C ALA A 42 -10.25 -6.44 -10.00
N ILE A 43 -10.68 -5.20 -9.75
CA ILE A 43 -9.84 -4.00 -9.93
C ILE A 43 -8.57 -4.07 -9.07
N PHE A 44 -8.70 -4.47 -7.80
CA PHE A 44 -7.55 -4.58 -6.90
C PHE A 44 -6.67 -5.79 -7.21
N ASN A 45 -7.29 -6.89 -7.65
CA ASN A 45 -6.55 -8.06 -8.06
C ASN A 45 -5.63 -7.74 -9.25
N ASP A 46 -6.14 -7.06 -10.25
CA ASP A 46 -5.38 -6.65 -11.42
C ASP A 46 -4.35 -5.56 -11.08
N LEU A 47 -4.83 -4.43 -10.53
CA LEU A 47 -4.04 -3.22 -10.37
C LEU A 47 -3.07 -3.23 -9.18
N ASN A 48 -3.31 -4.04 -8.16
CA ASN A 48 -2.46 -4.13 -6.99
C ASN A 48 -1.74 -5.47 -6.92
N LEU A 49 -2.49 -6.58 -6.87
CA LEU A 49 -1.90 -7.89 -6.63
C LEU A 49 -1.06 -8.37 -7.83
N ASN A 50 -1.67 -8.50 -9.01
CA ASN A 50 -0.98 -9.04 -10.19
C ASN A 50 0.15 -8.12 -10.66
N TYR A 51 -0.11 -6.82 -10.71
CA TYR A 51 0.92 -5.84 -11.05
C TYR A 51 2.14 -5.90 -10.11
N SER A 52 1.89 -6.04 -8.79
CA SER A 52 2.97 -6.17 -7.81
C SER A 52 3.75 -7.49 -7.98
N LYS A 53 3.04 -8.60 -8.30
CA LYS A 53 3.66 -9.90 -8.61
C LYS A 53 4.57 -9.82 -9.83
N ASP A 54 4.14 -9.12 -10.87
CA ASP A 54 4.94 -8.98 -12.10
C ASP A 54 6.22 -8.18 -11.83
N LEU A 55 6.12 -7.08 -11.07
CA LEU A 55 7.30 -6.32 -10.65
C LEU A 55 8.26 -7.17 -9.81
N TRP A 56 7.73 -7.91 -8.84
CA TRP A 56 8.54 -8.80 -7.99
C TRP A 56 9.31 -9.83 -8.81
N LYS A 57 8.63 -10.53 -9.75
CA LYS A 57 9.25 -11.53 -10.60
C LYS A 57 10.42 -10.96 -11.40
N ILE A 58 10.19 -9.82 -12.07
CA ILE A 58 11.24 -9.15 -12.85
C ILE A 58 12.42 -8.75 -11.95
N CYS A 59 12.14 -8.20 -10.77
CA CYS A 59 13.19 -7.81 -9.83
C CYS A 59 13.98 -9.01 -9.30
N SER A 60 13.30 -10.12 -9.01
CA SER A 60 13.94 -11.37 -8.55
C SER A 60 14.84 -11.97 -9.61
N GLU A 61 14.35 -12.11 -10.85
CA GLU A 61 15.09 -12.67 -11.98
C GLU A 61 16.32 -11.84 -12.36
N ASN A 62 16.20 -10.51 -12.24
CA ASN A 62 17.27 -9.57 -12.60
C ASN A 62 18.11 -9.09 -11.41
N LYS A 63 17.91 -9.66 -10.22
CA LYS A 63 18.64 -9.31 -8.98
C LYS A 63 18.55 -7.83 -8.63
N ILE A 64 17.37 -7.23 -8.80
CA ILE A 64 17.11 -5.83 -8.49
C ILE A 64 16.48 -5.75 -7.09
N PRO A 65 17.03 -4.99 -6.14
CA PRO A 65 16.40 -4.72 -4.84
C PRO A 65 14.98 -4.16 -4.99
N PHE A 66 14.04 -4.65 -4.17
CA PHE A 66 12.64 -4.32 -4.28
C PHE A 66 12.04 -3.91 -2.94
N ILE A 67 11.57 -2.67 -2.85
CA ILE A 67 10.91 -2.13 -1.67
C ILE A 67 9.47 -1.79 -2.03
N TYR A 68 8.51 -2.24 -1.23
CA TYR A 68 7.11 -2.00 -1.56
C TYR A 68 6.28 -1.49 -0.38
N ALA A 69 5.23 -0.75 -0.73
CA ALA A 69 4.24 -0.29 0.21
C ALA A 69 3.16 -1.37 0.39
N SER A 70 3.17 -2.04 1.53
CA SER A 70 2.00 -2.71 2.09
C SER A 70 1.15 -1.69 2.85
N SER A 71 0.26 -2.12 3.72
CA SER A 71 -0.65 -1.22 4.44
C SER A 71 -1.00 -1.75 5.82
N ALA A 72 -1.10 -0.87 6.80
CA ALA A 72 -1.66 -1.20 8.11
C ALA A 72 -3.14 -1.66 8.04
N ALA A 73 -3.86 -1.33 6.94
CA ALA A 73 -5.22 -1.84 6.71
C ALA A 73 -5.29 -3.38 6.66
N THR A 74 -4.16 -4.05 6.39
CA THR A 74 -4.07 -5.52 6.43
C THR A 74 -4.33 -6.11 7.81
N TYR A 75 -4.09 -5.36 8.88
CA TYR A 75 -4.32 -5.80 10.26
C TYR A 75 -5.80 -5.93 10.64
N GLY A 76 -6.73 -5.48 9.80
CA GLY A 76 -8.16 -5.55 10.07
C GLY A 76 -8.56 -4.75 11.30
N PHE A 77 -9.22 -5.38 12.25
CA PHE A 77 -9.54 -4.79 13.56
C PHE A 77 -8.40 -4.91 14.58
N GLY A 78 -7.26 -5.45 14.18
CA GLY A 78 -6.11 -5.64 15.07
C GLY A 78 -6.23 -6.84 16.01
N GLU A 79 -7.01 -7.87 15.65
CA GLU A 79 -7.27 -9.06 16.48
C GLU A 79 -5.98 -9.78 16.89
N PHE A 80 -4.96 -9.72 16.04
CA PHE A 80 -3.64 -10.32 16.27
C PHE A 80 -2.58 -9.30 16.71
N GLY A 81 -3.01 -8.06 17.01
CA GLY A 81 -2.12 -6.92 17.30
C GLY A 81 -1.43 -6.38 16.05
N PHE A 82 -0.77 -5.25 16.23
CA PHE A 82 0.01 -4.56 15.17
C PHE A 82 1.47 -4.98 15.29
N LYS A 83 1.76 -6.23 14.92
CA LYS A 83 3.08 -6.85 15.11
C LYS A 83 3.83 -6.91 13.78
N ASP A 84 5.10 -6.57 13.82
CA ASP A 84 6.04 -6.80 12.73
C ASP A 84 6.56 -8.25 12.80
N ASN A 85 5.76 -9.17 12.27
CA ASN A 85 6.06 -10.60 12.32
C ASN A 85 5.42 -11.32 11.13
N HIS A 86 6.22 -12.01 10.33
CA HIS A 86 5.76 -12.78 9.17
C HIS A 86 4.74 -13.86 9.55
N GLN A 87 4.85 -14.48 10.72
CA GLN A 87 3.97 -15.57 11.15
C GLN A 87 2.50 -15.18 11.33
N ILE A 88 2.20 -13.87 11.48
CA ILE A 88 0.82 -13.42 11.62
C ILE A 88 0.18 -13.09 10.28
N VAL A 89 0.94 -12.92 9.20
CA VAL A 89 0.44 -12.44 7.90
C VAL A 89 -0.69 -13.32 7.37
N GLU A 90 -0.57 -14.64 7.53
CA GLU A 90 -1.61 -15.60 7.15
C GLU A 90 -2.91 -15.47 7.94
N LYS A 91 -2.81 -15.04 9.19
CA LYS A 91 -3.94 -14.95 10.14
C LYS A 91 -4.70 -13.63 10.04
N LEU A 92 -4.12 -12.62 9.37
CA LEU A 92 -4.71 -11.30 9.28
C LEU A 92 -6.05 -11.31 8.53
N LYS A 93 -6.98 -10.46 8.99
CA LYS A 93 -8.36 -10.37 8.47
C LYS A 93 -8.64 -8.98 7.90
N PRO A 94 -8.19 -8.68 6.68
CA PRO A 94 -8.45 -7.40 6.03
C PRO A 94 -9.95 -7.12 5.86
N LEU A 95 -10.38 -5.87 6.06
CA LEU A 95 -11.80 -5.49 6.10
C LEU A 95 -12.37 -5.03 4.76
N ASN A 96 -11.55 -4.81 3.75
CA ASN A 96 -11.98 -4.33 2.44
C ASN A 96 -11.10 -4.88 1.32
N PRO A 97 -11.56 -4.80 0.05
CA PRO A 97 -10.81 -5.34 -1.10
C PRO A 97 -9.39 -4.76 -1.26
N TYR A 98 -9.20 -3.46 -0.98
CA TYR A 98 -7.87 -2.86 -0.98
C TYR A 98 -6.93 -3.54 0.03
N ALA A 99 -7.34 -3.60 1.29
CA ALA A 99 -6.55 -4.21 2.34
C ALA A 99 -6.26 -5.70 2.06
N ARG A 100 -7.25 -6.41 1.50
CA ARG A 100 -7.09 -7.79 1.06
C ARG A 100 -6.03 -7.92 -0.02
N SER A 101 -6.06 -7.08 -1.07
CA SER A 101 -5.07 -7.15 -2.15
C SER A 101 -3.64 -6.93 -1.66
N LYS A 102 -3.46 -6.06 -0.63
CA LYS A 102 -2.15 -5.86 0.00
C LYS A 102 -1.71 -7.07 0.83
N ASN A 103 -2.63 -7.65 1.61
CA ASN A 103 -2.34 -8.84 2.40
C ASN A 103 -2.08 -10.07 1.54
N ASP A 104 -2.83 -10.24 0.45
CA ASP A 104 -2.64 -11.34 -0.50
C ASP A 104 -1.27 -11.23 -1.19
N PHE A 105 -0.77 -10.02 -1.46
CA PHE A 105 0.59 -9.82 -1.94
C PHE A 105 1.64 -10.13 -0.86
N ASP A 106 1.44 -9.65 0.38
CA ASP A 106 2.33 -9.97 1.50
C ASP A 106 2.46 -11.49 1.71
N LYS A 107 1.34 -12.23 1.68
CA LYS A 107 1.33 -13.70 1.76
C LYS A 107 2.09 -14.34 0.60
N TRP A 108 1.76 -13.91 -0.61
CA TRP A 108 2.37 -14.44 -1.81
C TRP A 108 3.90 -14.25 -1.81
N VAL A 109 4.39 -13.10 -1.35
CA VAL A 109 5.84 -12.83 -1.23
C VAL A 109 6.52 -13.80 -0.28
N LEU A 110 5.89 -14.12 0.85
CA LEU A 110 6.43 -15.06 1.84
C LEU A 110 6.47 -16.52 1.38
N ASP A 111 5.71 -16.85 0.35
CA ASP A 111 5.61 -18.18 -0.25
C ASP A 111 6.50 -18.35 -1.50
N GLN A 112 7.35 -17.38 -1.83
CA GLN A 112 8.21 -17.46 -3.00
C GLN A 112 9.56 -18.10 -2.68
N ASP A 113 10.05 -18.95 -3.58
CA ASP A 113 11.41 -19.49 -3.55
C ASP A 113 12.44 -18.54 -4.16
N LEU A 114 11.99 -17.71 -5.13
CA LEU A 114 12.84 -16.73 -5.80
C LEU A 114 12.46 -15.31 -5.37
N TYR A 115 13.43 -14.60 -4.83
CA TYR A 115 13.24 -13.24 -4.32
C TYR A 115 14.36 -12.29 -4.74
N PRO A 116 14.10 -10.97 -4.73
CA PRO A 116 15.13 -9.97 -4.96
C PRO A 116 16.27 -10.08 -3.93
N PRO A 117 17.49 -9.65 -4.27
CA PRO A 117 18.66 -9.74 -3.36
C PRO A 117 18.47 -9.02 -2.03
N PHE A 118 17.62 -8.01 -2.04
CA PHE A 118 17.08 -7.33 -0.87
C PHE A 118 15.63 -6.94 -1.15
N TRP A 119 14.76 -7.15 -0.17
CA TRP A 119 13.39 -6.67 -0.24
C TRP A 119 12.85 -6.28 1.13
N ALA A 120 11.89 -5.35 1.13
CA ALA A 120 11.15 -4.97 2.33
C ALA A 120 9.72 -4.54 1.96
N GLY A 121 8.75 -5.00 2.74
CA GLY A 121 7.35 -4.59 2.64
C GLY A 121 6.96 -3.74 3.85
N PHE A 122 6.65 -2.47 3.65
CA PHE A 122 6.29 -1.56 4.74
C PHE A 122 4.77 -1.44 4.89
N LYS A 123 4.23 -1.82 6.03
CA LYS A 123 2.82 -1.62 6.38
C LYS A 123 2.60 -0.19 6.86
N PHE A 124 2.43 0.72 5.89
CA PHE A 124 2.18 2.13 6.21
C PHE A 124 0.85 2.30 6.94
N PHE A 125 0.89 3.01 8.04
CA PHE A 125 -0.26 3.59 8.70
C PHE A 125 -0.73 4.85 7.97
N ASN A 126 -1.53 5.70 8.63
CA ASN A 126 -2.00 6.93 8.01
C ASN A 126 -0.83 7.88 7.74
N VAL A 127 -0.53 8.07 6.47
CA VAL A 127 0.50 9.02 6.03
C VAL A 127 -0.16 10.37 5.79
N TYR A 128 0.40 11.41 6.34
CA TYR A 128 -0.04 12.80 6.15
C TYR A 128 1.15 13.72 5.86
N GLY A 129 0.87 14.85 5.22
CA GLY A 129 1.91 15.83 4.93
C GLY A 129 1.52 16.79 3.82
N PRO A 130 2.47 17.60 3.33
CA PRO A 130 2.23 18.52 2.23
C PRO A 130 1.78 17.78 0.96
N ASN A 131 1.03 18.48 0.09
CA ASN A 131 0.65 18.01 -1.24
C ASN A 131 -0.37 16.86 -1.28
N GLU A 132 -1.22 16.70 -0.26
CA GLU A 132 -2.30 15.72 -0.28
C GLU A 132 -3.69 16.30 -0.68
N TYR A 133 -3.77 17.58 -1.02
CA TYR A 133 -5.03 18.29 -1.36
C TYR A 133 -5.77 17.65 -2.55
N HIS A 134 -5.04 17.07 -3.49
CA HIS A 134 -5.60 16.38 -4.67
C HIS A 134 -6.33 15.08 -4.33
N LYS A 135 -6.16 14.54 -3.13
CA LYS A 135 -6.76 13.25 -2.73
C LYS A 135 -8.23 13.36 -2.34
N GLY A 136 -8.77 14.59 -2.17
CA GLY A 136 -10.17 14.80 -1.80
C GLY A 136 -10.56 14.00 -0.54
N ARG A 137 -11.58 13.15 -0.65
CA ARG A 137 -12.06 12.31 0.47
C ARG A 137 -11.02 11.32 1.01
N MET A 138 -10.00 10.98 0.22
CA MET A 138 -8.93 10.06 0.59
C MET A 138 -7.73 10.77 1.20
N ALA A 139 -7.82 12.09 1.42
CA ALA A 139 -6.82 12.83 2.18
C ALA A 139 -6.78 12.37 3.64
N SER A 140 -5.65 12.60 4.30
CA SER A 140 -5.44 12.16 5.68
C SER A 140 -6.50 12.72 6.64
N VAL A 141 -6.75 12.00 7.71
CA VAL A 141 -7.61 12.46 8.80
C VAL A 141 -7.09 13.78 9.36
N ILE A 142 -5.78 13.98 9.40
CA ILE A 142 -5.15 15.23 9.89
C ILE A 142 -5.59 16.41 9.03
N LEU A 143 -5.45 16.34 7.71
CA LEU A 143 -5.86 17.42 6.81
C LEU A 143 -7.37 17.72 6.92
N GLN A 144 -8.19 16.66 6.97
CA GLN A 144 -9.64 16.80 7.12
C GLN A 144 -10.02 17.41 8.47
N THR A 145 -9.36 16.99 9.55
CA THR A 145 -9.58 17.55 10.91
C THR A 145 -9.23 19.03 10.95
N VAL A 146 -8.07 19.43 10.45
CA VAL A 146 -7.68 20.85 10.37
C VAL A 146 -8.73 21.66 9.61
N SER A 147 -9.19 21.16 8.47
CA SER A 147 -10.23 21.84 7.68
C SER A 147 -11.56 21.96 8.41
N GLN A 148 -11.99 20.94 9.17
CA GLN A 148 -13.24 20.99 9.95
C GLN A 148 -13.12 21.97 11.12
N VAL A 149 -12.05 21.86 11.91
CA VAL A 149 -11.83 22.75 13.07
C VAL A 149 -11.77 24.21 12.64
N SER A 150 -11.06 24.51 11.55
CA SER A 150 -10.96 25.89 11.04
C SER A 150 -12.32 26.46 10.59
N LYS A 151 -13.25 25.62 10.13
CA LYS A 151 -14.57 26.06 9.64
C LYS A 151 -15.65 26.09 10.72
N THR A 152 -15.60 25.17 11.67
CA THR A 152 -16.72 24.92 12.62
C THR A 152 -16.32 24.97 14.08
N GLY A 153 -15.05 25.14 14.40
CA GLY A 153 -14.52 25.08 15.76
C GLY A 153 -14.47 23.68 16.37
N GLY A 154 -14.87 22.64 15.61
CA GLY A 154 -14.90 21.26 16.11
C GLY A 154 -14.63 20.22 15.03
N VAL A 155 -14.49 18.94 15.43
CA VAL A 155 -14.29 17.83 14.53
C VAL A 155 -15.25 16.69 14.84
N LYS A 156 -15.75 16.04 13.78
CA LYS A 156 -16.54 14.81 13.88
C LYS A 156 -15.60 13.61 13.70
N LEU A 157 -15.49 12.81 14.74
CA LEU A 157 -14.70 11.57 14.72
C LEU A 157 -15.60 10.34 14.53
N PHE A 158 -15.02 9.28 14.02
CA PHE A 158 -15.71 7.98 14.00
C PHE A 158 -15.87 7.44 15.41
N LYS A 159 -17.06 6.92 15.71
CA LYS A 159 -17.29 6.26 16.99
C LYS A 159 -16.42 5.00 17.09
N SER A 160 -15.72 4.84 18.20
CA SER A 160 -14.96 3.62 18.45
C SER A 160 -15.86 2.40 18.52
N HIS A 161 -15.46 1.31 17.87
CA HIS A 161 -16.10 0.00 18.03
C HIS A 161 -15.70 -0.67 19.36
N ASN A 162 -14.60 -0.24 19.99
CA ASN A 162 -14.15 -0.77 21.26
C ASN A 162 -14.93 -0.14 22.41
N ILE A 163 -15.59 -1.00 23.21
CA ILE A 163 -16.44 -0.56 24.34
C ILE A 163 -15.69 0.25 25.39
N LYS A 164 -14.38 0.07 25.53
CA LYS A 164 -13.52 0.86 26.46
C LYS A 164 -13.39 2.32 26.06
N TYR A 165 -13.70 2.69 24.82
CA TYR A 165 -13.60 4.05 24.27
C TYR A 165 -14.95 4.59 23.81
N LYS A 166 -16.03 4.03 24.32
CA LYS A 166 -17.39 4.50 24.10
C LYS A 166 -17.74 5.54 25.17
N ASN A 167 -17.22 6.75 25.03
CA ASN A 167 -17.74 7.93 25.71
C ASN A 167 -18.36 8.84 24.70
#